data_e377ccbc92e86e65b53e486c389d302f
#
_entry.id   e377ccbc92e86e65b53e486c389d302f
#
_cell.length_a   1.000
_cell.length_b   1.000
_cell.length_c   1.000
_cell.angle_alpha   90.00
_cell.angle_beta   90.00
_cell.angle_gamma   90.00
#
_symmetry.space_group_name_H-M   'P 1'
#
loop_
_entity.id
_entity.type
_entity.pdbx_description
1 polymer ?
#
loop_
_entity_poly.entity_id
_entity_poly.type
_entity_poly.pdbx_seq_one_letter_code
_entity_poly.pdbx_strand_id
1 'polypeptide(L)'
;MNSAAIAVRPISTETVLQNHLRAAKIGVDAIMEDYTDESVLITHEATYRGLAEIRRFFTTLFGALPRGFFDELQLIRHEIVDEVAYILWERKPQIARATDTFVVRNGKILVQTFAVMQ
;
A
#
# COMPACT_ATOMS: atom_id res chain seq x y z
N MET A 1 -24.29 -14.60 -25.63
CA MET A 1 -23.82 -14.38 -24.98
C MET A 1 -23.32 -13.67 -24.67
N ASN A 2 -23.44 -13.53 -24.10
CA ASN A 2 -22.90 -12.83 -23.55
C ASN A 2 -21.95 -12.45 -23.36
N SER A 3 -21.62 -12.36 -23.60
CA SER A 3 -20.69 -12.05 -23.44
C SER A 3 -20.18 -11.20 -22.78
N ALA A 4 -20.67 -10.68 -22.73
CA ALA A 4 -20.36 -9.68 -21.94
C ALA A 4 -20.03 -10.19 -20.71
N ALA A 5 -20.51 -11.17 -20.65
CA ALA A 5 -20.23 -11.76 -19.52
C ALA A 5 -18.86 -11.83 -19.27
N ILE A 6 -18.28 -11.55 -20.17
CA ILE A 6 -17.04 -11.44 -20.01
C ILE A 6 -16.87 -10.30 -19.28
N ALA A 7 -17.42 -10.28 -18.33
CA ALA A 7 -17.30 -9.22 -17.60
C ALA A 7 -15.96 -9.08 -17.09
N VAL A 8 -15.61 -7.92 -16.99
CA VAL A 8 -14.43 -7.55 -16.38
C VAL A 8 -14.52 -7.95 -14.94
N ARG A 9 -13.67 -8.77 -14.49
CA ARG A 9 -13.59 -9.11 -13.10
C ARG A 9 -12.95 -7.98 -12.33
N PRO A 10 -13.44 -7.69 -11.15
CA PRO A 10 -12.77 -6.72 -10.30
C PRO A 10 -11.35 -7.21 -10.00
N ILE A 11 -10.42 -6.29 -9.90
CA ILE A 11 -9.06 -6.61 -9.50
C ILE A 11 -9.09 -7.04 -8.04
N SER A 12 -8.50 -8.18 -7.74
CA SER A 12 -8.57 -8.76 -6.40
C SER A 12 -7.75 -7.97 -5.40
N THR A 13 -8.11 -8.10 -4.13
CA THR A 13 -7.35 -7.51 -3.04
C THR A 13 -5.89 -7.95 -3.09
N GLU A 14 -5.67 -9.25 -3.35
CA GLU A 14 -4.31 -9.76 -3.42
C GLU A 14 -3.51 -9.12 -4.56
N THR A 15 -4.13 -8.93 -5.71
CA THR A 15 -3.45 -8.30 -6.85
C THR A 15 -3.06 -6.86 -6.52
N VAL A 16 -3.97 -6.11 -5.87
CA VAL A 16 -3.67 -4.74 -5.49
C VAL A 16 -2.50 -4.71 -4.49
N LEU A 17 -2.50 -5.62 -3.51
CA LEU A 17 -1.42 -5.71 -2.55
C LEU A 17 -0.09 -6.00 -3.25
N GLN A 18 -0.07 -6.97 -4.17
CA GLN A 18 1.16 -7.32 -4.87
C GLN A 18 1.66 -6.16 -5.73
N ASN A 19 0.75 -5.46 -6.39
CA ASN A 19 1.12 -4.29 -7.19
C ASN A 19 1.70 -3.19 -6.30
N HIS A 20 1.10 -2.97 -5.14
CA HIS A 20 1.57 -1.96 -4.20
C HIS A 20 2.98 -2.27 -3.69
N LEU A 21 3.23 -3.52 -3.31
CA LEU A 21 4.56 -3.93 -2.85
C LEU A 21 5.60 -3.77 -3.96
N ARG A 22 5.21 -4.06 -5.19
CA ARG A 22 6.10 -3.87 -6.33
C ARG A 22 6.34 -2.38 -6.58
N ALA A 23 5.29 -1.56 -6.47
CA ALA A 23 5.39 -0.13 -6.68
C ALA A 23 6.32 0.54 -5.67
N ALA A 24 6.37 0.02 -4.44
CA ALA A 24 7.28 0.55 -3.41
C ALA A 24 8.74 0.43 -3.82
N LYS A 25 9.07 -0.51 -4.70
CA LYS A 25 10.44 -0.68 -5.19
C LYS A 25 10.72 0.24 -6.36
N ILE A 26 9.70 0.85 -6.94
CA ILE A 26 9.85 1.73 -8.12
C ILE A 26 9.90 3.18 -7.69
N GLY A 27 8.93 3.64 -6.89
CA GLY A 27 8.92 5.01 -6.42
C GLY A 27 7.53 5.58 -6.19
N VAL A 28 7.50 6.86 -5.84
CA VAL A 28 6.26 7.53 -5.42
C VAL A 28 5.20 7.54 -6.50
N ASP A 29 5.59 7.85 -7.75
CA ASP A 29 4.60 7.92 -8.82
C ASP A 29 3.90 6.58 -9.03
N ALA A 30 4.65 5.48 -8.96
CA ALA A 30 4.07 4.14 -9.10
C ALA A 30 3.13 3.83 -7.93
N ILE A 31 3.53 4.19 -6.72
CA ILE A 31 2.71 3.98 -5.53
C ILE A 31 1.39 4.73 -5.67
N MET A 32 1.43 5.96 -6.15
CA MET A 32 0.23 6.79 -6.21
C MET A 32 -0.84 6.24 -7.16
N GLU A 33 -0.48 5.36 -8.07
CA GLU A 33 -1.46 4.72 -8.94
C GLU A 33 -2.44 3.83 -8.17
N ASP A 34 -2.09 3.45 -6.94
CA ASP A 34 -2.94 2.58 -6.13
C ASP A 34 -4.03 3.33 -5.36
N TYR A 35 -4.05 4.66 -5.42
CA TYR A 35 -4.94 5.49 -4.61
C TYR A 35 -5.86 6.35 -5.47
N THR A 36 -6.88 6.93 -4.81
CA THR A 36 -7.78 7.90 -5.45
C THR A 36 -7.95 9.09 -4.51
N ASP A 37 -8.69 10.10 -4.94
CA ASP A 37 -8.97 11.24 -4.08
C ASP A 37 -9.81 10.88 -2.86
N GLU A 38 -10.43 9.71 -2.85
CA GLU A 38 -11.21 9.27 -1.70
C GLU A 38 -10.41 8.43 -0.73
N SER A 39 -9.16 8.14 -1.07
CA SER A 39 -8.31 7.31 -0.23
C SER A 39 -7.90 8.03 1.05
N VAL A 40 -7.70 7.26 2.12
CA VAL A 40 -7.28 7.78 3.42
C VAL A 40 -6.14 6.91 3.93
N LEU A 41 -5.04 7.54 4.32
CA LEU A 41 -3.91 6.85 4.95
C LEU A 41 -3.80 7.35 6.39
N ILE A 42 -3.80 6.42 7.33
CA ILE A 42 -3.75 6.73 8.76
C ILE A 42 -2.47 6.18 9.35
N THR A 43 -1.71 7.04 10.00
CA THR A 43 -0.53 6.62 10.74
C THR A 43 -0.71 6.99 12.21
N HIS A 44 0.24 6.57 13.06
CA HIS A 44 0.17 6.95 14.47
C HIS A 44 0.37 8.46 14.68
N GLU A 45 0.81 9.18 13.65
CA GLU A 45 1.06 10.61 13.78
C GLU A 45 0.01 11.48 13.12
N ALA A 46 -0.61 11.00 12.04
CA ALA A 46 -1.50 11.86 11.24
C ALA A 46 -2.40 11.04 10.33
N THR A 47 -3.41 11.71 9.79
CA THR A 47 -4.30 11.16 8.77
C THR A 47 -4.11 11.99 7.51
N TYR A 48 -3.91 11.29 6.39
CA TYR A 48 -3.69 11.91 5.08
C TYR A 48 -4.87 11.55 4.17
N ARG A 49 -5.54 12.57 3.62
CA ARG A 49 -6.77 12.37 2.85
C ARG A 49 -6.56 12.85 1.42
N GLY A 50 -6.84 11.96 0.48
CA GLY A 50 -6.79 12.29 -0.93
C GLY A 50 -5.39 12.23 -1.52
N LEU A 51 -5.34 12.33 -2.84
CA LEU A 51 -4.09 12.11 -3.59
C LEU A 51 -2.97 13.07 -3.18
N ALA A 52 -3.29 14.36 -3.02
CA ALA A 52 -2.24 15.33 -2.73
C ALA A 52 -1.57 15.07 -1.37
N GLU A 53 -2.37 14.80 -0.34
CA GLU A 53 -1.83 14.56 0.99
C GLU A 53 -1.09 13.25 1.07
N ILE A 54 -1.62 12.20 0.44
CA ILE A 54 -0.97 10.88 0.44
C ILE A 54 0.35 10.95 -0.32
N ARG A 55 0.38 11.67 -1.45
CA ARG A 55 1.63 11.85 -2.19
C ARG A 55 2.67 12.58 -1.33
N ARG A 56 2.24 13.59 -0.58
CA ARG A 56 3.16 14.32 0.29
C ARG A 56 3.75 13.39 1.35
N PHE A 57 2.92 12.50 1.91
CA PHE A 57 3.41 11.52 2.87
C PHE A 57 4.50 10.64 2.25
N PHE A 58 4.25 10.05 1.09
CA PHE A 58 5.22 9.16 0.47
C PHE A 58 6.46 9.90 -0.02
N THR A 59 6.30 11.12 -0.51
CA THR A 59 7.45 11.92 -0.94
C THR A 59 8.38 12.20 0.25
N THR A 60 7.81 12.55 1.40
CA THR A 60 8.59 12.77 2.61
C THR A 60 9.25 11.48 3.07
N LEU A 61 8.51 10.37 3.09
CA LEU A 61 9.04 9.09 3.52
C LEU A 61 10.20 8.65 2.63
N PHE A 62 10.01 8.67 1.32
CA PHE A 62 11.05 8.23 0.39
C PHE A 62 12.25 9.16 0.40
N GLY A 63 12.03 10.45 0.67
CA GLY A 63 13.14 11.39 0.79
C GLY A 63 14.00 11.16 2.03
N ALA A 64 13.44 10.52 3.05
CA ALA A 64 14.15 10.24 4.29
C ALA A 64 14.83 8.86 4.29
N LEU A 65 14.58 8.04 3.29
CA LEU A 65 15.11 6.67 3.24
C LEU A 65 16.18 6.54 2.16
N PRO A 66 17.14 5.62 2.34
CA PRO A 66 18.13 5.36 1.31
C PRO A 66 17.48 4.87 0.03
N ARG A 67 18.13 5.15 -1.11
CA ARG A 67 17.65 4.65 -2.39
C ARG A 67 17.61 3.12 -2.34
N GLY A 68 16.54 2.54 -2.88
CA GLY A 68 16.40 1.09 -2.91
C GLY A 68 16.04 0.49 -1.56
N PHE A 69 15.59 1.31 -0.62
CA PHE A 69 15.30 0.85 0.72
C PHE A 69 14.34 -0.34 0.74
N PHE A 70 13.27 -0.26 -0.05
CA PHE A 70 12.25 -1.31 -0.04
C PHE A 70 12.61 -2.54 -0.88
N ASP A 71 13.74 -2.51 -1.59
CA ASP A 71 14.19 -3.70 -2.34
C ASP A 71 14.48 -4.86 -1.41
N GLU A 72 14.85 -4.57 -0.16
CA GLU A 72 15.20 -5.60 0.82
C GLU A 72 14.16 -5.76 1.90
N LEU A 73 12.95 -5.29 1.66
CA LEU A 73 11.85 -5.50 2.58
C LEU A 73 11.58 -6.99 2.74
N GLN A 74 11.47 -7.44 3.98
CA GLN A 74 11.16 -8.83 4.29
C GLN A 74 9.70 -8.93 4.71
N LEU A 75 8.89 -9.59 3.91
CA LEU A 75 7.49 -9.81 4.24
C LEU A 75 7.41 -11.02 5.17
N ILE A 76 7.05 -10.78 6.43
CA ILE A 76 7.04 -11.81 7.47
C ILE A 76 5.71 -12.56 7.48
N ARG A 77 4.61 -11.82 7.30
CA ARG A 77 3.28 -12.42 7.31
C ARG A 77 2.35 -11.58 6.46
N HIS A 78 1.43 -12.22 5.79
CA HIS A 78 0.33 -11.49 5.14
C HIS A 78 -0.96 -12.30 5.29
N GLU A 79 -2.07 -11.60 5.30
CA GLU A 79 -3.39 -12.21 5.44
C GLU A 79 -4.35 -11.41 4.59
N ILE A 80 -5.21 -12.09 3.83
CA ILE A 80 -6.22 -11.41 3.02
C ILE A 80 -7.57 -11.97 3.39
N VAL A 81 -8.48 -11.07 3.79
CA VAL A 81 -9.86 -11.41 4.10
C VAL A 81 -10.75 -10.47 3.31
N ASP A 82 -11.40 -10.98 2.27
CA ASP A 82 -12.26 -10.18 1.39
C ASP A 82 -11.56 -8.93 0.88
N GLU A 83 -12.01 -7.75 1.28
CA GLU A 83 -11.43 -6.48 0.84
C GLU A 83 -10.26 -6.03 1.70
N VAL A 84 -9.88 -6.79 2.71
CA VAL A 84 -8.86 -6.38 3.66
C VAL A 84 -7.59 -7.17 3.44
N ALA A 85 -6.45 -6.48 3.38
CA ALA A 85 -5.13 -7.10 3.33
C ALA A 85 -4.32 -6.58 4.50
N TYR A 86 -3.64 -7.50 5.17
CA TYR A 86 -2.75 -7.17 6.29
C TYR A 86 -1.36 -7.68 5.96
N ILE A 87 -0.34 -6.86 6.24
CA ILE A 87 1.05 -7.31 6.12
C ILE A 87 1.84 -6.93 7.36
N LEU A 88 2.73 -7.83 7.74
CA LEU A 88 3.75 -7.61 8.75
C LEU A 88 5.09 -7.75 8.02
N TRP A 89 5.94 -6.73 8.14
CA TRP A 89 7.20 -6.74 7.42
C TRP A 89 8.30 -6.10 8.26
N GLU A 90 9.53 -6.27 7.81
CA GLU A 90 10.68 -5.66 8.45
C GLU A 90 11.71 -5.27 7.42
N ARG A 91 12.56 -4.33 7.74
CA ARG A 91 13.67 -3.89 6.92
C ARG A 91 14.78 -3.46 7.89
N LYS A 92 15.42 -4.46 8.46
CA LYS A 92 16.48 -4.21 9.46
C LYS A 92 17.70 -3.63 8.80
N PRO A 93 18.47 -2.83 9.51
CA PRO A 93 18.26 -2.48 10.91
C PRO A 93 17.35 -1.27 11.11
N GLN A 94 16.91 -0.58 10.05
CA GLN A 94 16.18 0.67 10.16
C GLN A 94 14.76 0.47 10.69
N ILE A 95 14.10 -0.60 10.26
CA ILE A 95 12.73 -0.88 10.68
C ILE A 95 12.70 -2.30 11.25
N ALA A 96 12.53 -2.39 12.57
CA ALA A 96 12.46 -3.69 13.24
C ALA A 96 11.21 -4.44 12.83
N ARG A 97 10.07 -3.76 12.85
CA ARG A 97 8.79 -4.30 12.40
C ARG A 97 7.86 -3.19 12.00
N ALA A 98 7.04 -3.47 11.02
CA ALA A 98 5.99 -2.56 10.59
C ALA A 98 4.78 -3.37 10.15
N THR A 99 3.61 -2.78 10.30
CA THR A 99 2.38 -3.38 9.81
C THR A 99 1.65 -2.38 8.94
N ASP A 100 0.97 -2.90 7.93
CA ASP A 100 0.03 -2.13 7.13
C ASP A 100 -1.25 -2.93 7.04
N THR A 101 -2.38 -2.25 7.10
CA THR A 101 -3.67 -2.82 6.77
C THR A 101 -4.26 -2.00 5.65
N PHE A 102 -4.73 -2.69 4.61
CA PHE A 102 -5.29 -2.06 3.42
C PHE A 102 -6.74 -2.48 3.29
N VAL A 103 -7.63 -1.53 3.02
CA VAL A 103 -8.97 -1.84 2.55
C VAL A 103 -8.99 -1.52 1.07
N VAL A 104 -9.24 -2.54 0.25
CA VAL A 104 -9.18 -2.43 -1.21
C VAL A 104 -10.59 -2.45 -1.76
N ARG A 105 -10.89 -1.49 -2.64
CA ARG A 105 -12.20 -1.43 -3.27
C ARG A 105 -12.04 -0.91 -4.69
N ASN A 106 -12.69 -1.57 -5.64
CA ASN A 106 -12.64 -1.18 -7.05
C ASN A 106 -11.21 -1.07 -7.57
N GLY A 107 -10.35 -2.00 -7.12
CA GLY A 107 -8.97 -2.05 -7.61
C GLY A 107 -8.05 -1.00 -7.03
N LYS A 108 -8.49 -0.28 -6.00
CA LYS A 108 -7.70 0.80 -5.39
C LYS A 108 -7.67 0.63 -3.87
N ILE A 109 -6.67 1.22 -3.24
CA ILE A 109 -6.58 1.25 -1.79
C ILE A 109 -7.47 2.39 -1.31
N LEU A 110 -8.54 2.04 -0.62
CA LEU A 110 -9.47 3.04 -0.09
C LEU A 110 -9.00 3.55 1.27
N VAL A 111 -8.54 2.64 2.13
CA VAL A 111 -8.01 3.01 3.45
C VAL A 111 -6.75 2.19 3.68
N GLN A 112 -5.73 2.85 4.21
CA GLN A 112 -4.51 2.17 4.64
C GLN A 112 -4.13 2.66 6.01
N THR A 113 -3.76 1.74 6.90
CA THR A 113 -3.10 2.11 8.15
C THR A 113 -1.66 1.64 8.10
N PHE A 114 -0.77 2.37 8.74
CA PHE A 114 0.64 2.05 8.78
C PHE A 114 1.21 2.36 10.15
N ALA A 115 1.90 1.40 10.72
CA ALA A 115 2.54 1.58 12.03
C ALA A 115 3.90 0.89 12.04
N VAL A 116 4.86 1.55 12.66
CA VAL A 116 6.19 1.01 12.86
C VAL A 116 6.33 0.68 14.34
N MET A 117 6.81 -0.53 14.62
CA MET A 117 7.12 -0.97 15.98
C MET A 117 8.62 -0.98 16.14
N GLN A 118 9.09 -0.35 17.17
CA GLN A 118 10.54 -0.29 17.45
C GLN A 118 10.94 -1.35 18.46
#